data_140d2a24ab8afd43cdb1a0d7c60e50fa
#
_entry.id   140d2a24ab8afd43cdb1a0d7c60e50fa
#
_cell.length_a   1.000
_cell.length_b   1.000
_cell.length_c   1.000
_cell.angle_alpha   90.00
_cell.angle_beta   90.00
_cell.angle_gamma   90.00
#
_symmetry.space_group_name_H-M   'P 1'
#
loop_
_entity.id
_entity.type
_entity.pdbx_description
1 polymer ?
#
loop_
_entity_poly.entity_id
_entity_poly.type
_entity_poly.pdbx_seq_one_letter_code
_entity_poly.pdbx_strand_id
1 'polypeptide(L)'
;MLALLNHLTGPPHGKWVKWKKHSRAGCELVVSAPKLCFFVLAVAVITADAQTSSEENSQLSSQAKQVHGVAVPVPKEIFRSLDQFRDANWSAVKRPEVARWKSHGDQAQIATLLGVVIAEGFIAMEAEDSTEVKNLGRSVLALARGLGVEEHALRRSRSIIELADKNEWKAARQEWDGVLSDLESGMIELKSAPLAKLVSVGGWLRGTEGLSALVLQKYSPEHSDLIRQPELVDYLEKQLLAMNSDIQARPIVVKLLDGIHRIRALVESENGPLPEETVRKVHGICKELVPMSSQRLD
;
A
#
# COMPACT_ATOMS: atom_id res chain seq x y z
N MET A 1 -51.16 -25.03 10.40
CA MET A 1 -51.74 -25.51 9.16
C MET A 1 -50.52 -25.73 8.25
N LEU A 2 -49.86 -26.89 8.42
CA LEU A 2 -49.95 -28.10 7.60
C LEU A 2 -49.71 -27.76 6.13
N ALA A 3 -48.58 -28.17 5.63
CA ALA A 3 -48.09 -29.44 5.11
C ALA A 3 -48.06 -29.38 3.57
N LEU A 4 -47.02 -29.82 2.91
CA LEU A 4 -46.68 -31.09 2.29
C LEU A 4 -45.40 -30.87 1.47
N LEU A 5 -44.25 -31.45 1.77
CA LEU A 5 -43.80 -32.85 1.54
C LEU A 5 -43.57 -33.24 0.06
N ASN A 6 -42.28 -33.52 -0.19
CA ASN A 6 -41.71 -34.67 -0.91
C ASN A 6 -41.73 -34.72 -2.45
N HIS A 7 -40.59 -34.95 -3.07
CA HIS A 7 -40.07 -36.20 -3.58
C HIS A 7 -38.79 -35.93 -4.35
N LEU A 8 -37.64 -36.54 -3.93
CA LEU A 8 -36.99 -37.72 -4.48
C LEU A 8 -36.49 -37.50 -5.94
N THR A 9 -35.25 -37.70 -6.28
CA THR A 9 -34.40 -38.88 -6.22
C THR A 9 -32.98 -38.50 -6.66
N GLY A 10 -32.01 -39.28 -6.19
CA GLY A 10 -30.58 -39.15 -6.41
C GLY A 10 -30.07 -39.79 -7.73
N PRO A 11 -28.78 -40.14 -7.85
CA PRO A 11 -27.93 -39.87 -9.00
C PRO A 11 -27.74 -41.08 -9.94
N PRO A 12 -26.97 -40.92 -11.01
CA PRO A 12 -25.92 -41.90 -11.19
C PRO A 12 -24.56 -41.41 -11.74
N HIS A 13 -23.54 -41.93 -11.15
CA HIS A 13 -22.34 -42.57 -11.69
C HIS A 13 -21.72 -42.11 -13.01
N GLY A 14 -20.43 -41.87 -12.94
CA GLY A 14 -19.53 -42.36 -13.97
C GLY A 14 -18.44 -41.37 -14.40
N LYS A 15 -17.30 -41.55 -14.06
CA LYS A 15 -16.11 -42.22 -14.61
C LYS A 15 -14.83 -41.44 -14.30
N TRP A 16 -14.03 -42.02 -13.45
CA TRP A 16 -12.62 -41.70 -13.30
C TRP A 16 -11.84 -42.09 -14.57
N VAL A 17 -11.11 -41.16 -15.17
CA VAL A 17 -10.10 -41.48 -16.17
C VAL A 17 -8.71 -41.42 -15.53
N LYS A 18 -8.16 -42.62 -15.32
CA LYS A 18 -6.77 -42.84 -14.98
C LYS A 18 -5.89 -42.52 -16.17
N TRP A 19 -4.90 -41.62 -16.02
CA TRP A 19 -3.80 -41.53 -16.96
C TRP A 19 -2.65 -42.42 -16.52
N LYS A 20 -2.35 -43.44 -17.36
CA LYS A 20 -1.24 -44.38 -17.22
C LYS A 20 0.10 -43.71 -17.57
N LYS A 21 1.08 -43.97 -16.70
CA LYS A 21 2.51 -43.85 -17.01
C LYS A 21 2.85 -44.81 -18.16
N HIS A 22 3.59 -44.32 -19.15
CA HIS A 22 4.39 -45.17 -20.03
C HIS A 22 5.85 -44.77 -19.88
N SER A 23 6.63 -45.73 -19.37
CA SER A 23 8.07 -45.81 -19.46
C SER A 23 8.46 -46.74 -20.62
N ARG A 24 9.53 -46.46 -21.31
CA ARG A 24 10.53 -47.38 -21.92
C ARG A 24 11.31 -46.61 -22.98
N ALA A 25 12.57 -46.55 -22.81
CA ALA A 25 13.74 -47.35 -23.18
C ALA A 25 14.22 -46.91 -24.57
N GLY A 26 15.39 -46.37 -24.70
CA GLY A 26 16.69 -47.02 -24.63
C GLY A 26 17.24 -47.14 -26.03
N CYS A 27 18.36 -46.49 -26.31
CA CYS A 27 19.35 -47.04 -27.24
C CYS A 27 20.72 -46.36 -27.02
N GLU A 28 21.67 -47.15 -26.61
CA GLU A 28 23.09 -46.85 -26.63
C GLU A 28 23.60 -46.83 -28.08
N LEU A 29 24.59 -46.01 -28.34
CA LEU A 29 25.64 -46.32 -29.31
C LEU A 29 26.92 -45.60 -28.91
N VAL A 30 27.93 -46.45 -28.64
CA VAL A 30 29.32 -46.22 -28.37
C VAL A 30 30.04 -45.83 -29.67
N VAL A 31 30.98 -44.91 -29.65
CA VAL A 31 32.29 -44.99 -30.34
C VAL A 31 33.22 -43.88 -29.87
N SER A 32 34.23 -44.26 -29.06
CA SER A 32 35.70 -44.11 -29.27
C SER A 32 36.33 -42.72 -29.29
N ALA A 33 37.22 -42.52 -28.32
CA ALA A 33 38.25 -41.49 -28.21
C ALA A 33 39.38 -41.70 -29.26
N PRO A 34 40.41 -40.82 -29.46
CA PRO A 34 41.27 -40.35 -28.35
C PRO A 34 41.91 -38.94 -28.50
N LYS A 35 42.43 -38.47 -27.36
CA LYS A 35 43.64 -37.67 -27.12
C LYS A 35 43.81 -36.25 -27.71
N LEU A 36 43.95 -35.24 -26.89
CA LEU A 36 45.21 -34.63 -26.48
C LEU A 36 45.03 -33.51 -25.46
N CYS A 37 45.92 -33.48 -24.48
CA CYS A 37 46.12 -32.50 -23.43
C CYS A 37 46.20 -31.04 -23.91
N PHE A 38 45.59 -30.14 -23.11
CA PHE A 38 46.25 -28.89 -22.74
C PHE A 38 45.69 -28.44 -21.36
N PHE A 39 46.58 -28.43 -20.39
CA PHE A 39 46.42 -27.80 -19.08
C PHE A 39 46.41 -26.30 -19.27
N VAL A 40 45.33 -25.62 -18.95
CA VAL A 40 45.35 -24.21 -18.60
C VAL A 40 44.64 -24.06 -17.26
N LEU A 41 45.47 -23.79 -16.26
CA LEU A 41 45.06 -23.38 -14.94
C LEU A 41 44.42 -21.98 -15.09
N ALA A 42 43.11 -21.87 -15.03
CA ALA A 42 42.44 -20.60 -14.83
C ALA A 42 42.02 -20.52 -13.35
N VAL A 43 42.73 -19.70 -12.61
CA VAL A 43 42.36 -19.25 -11.28
C VAL A 43 41.06 -18.47 -11.39
N ALA A 44 39.95 -19.07 -11.06
CA ALA A 44 38.68 -18.36 -10.88
C ALA A 44 38.78 -17.63 -9.55
N VAL A 45 39.01 -16.34 -9.59
CA VAL A 45 38.79 -15.42 -8.49
C VAL A 45 37.28 -15.36 -8.28
N ILE A 46 36.83 -15.89 -7.14
CA ILE A 46 35.48 -15.75 -6.66
C ILE A 46 35.31 -14.29 -6.24
N THR A 47 34.67 -13.50 -7.08
CA THR A 47 34.04 -12.26 -6.67
C THR A 47 32.54 -12.54 -6.60
N ALA A 48 32.12 -13.08 -5.48
CA ALA A 48 30.71 -13.18 -5.13
C ALA A 48 30.32 -11.98 -4.26
N ASP A 49 29.14 -11.47 -4.56
CA ASP A 49 28.26 -10.72 -3.68
C ASP A 49 28.55 -9.23 -3.42
N ALA A 50 28.22 -8.43 -4.45
CA ALA A 50 27.77 -7.05 -4.22
C ALA A 50 26.70 -6.56 -5.23
N GLN A 51 26.02 -7.46 -5.94
CA GLN A 51 25.05 -7.06 -6.97
C GLN A 51 23.59 -7.41 -6.68
N THR A 52 23.29 -8.11 -5.57
CA THR A 52 21.90 -8.53 -5.26
C THR A 52 21.04 -7.45 -4.65
N SER A 53 21.61 -6.44 -4.02
CA SER A 53 20.81 -5.38 -3.38
C SER A 53 20.35 -4.27 -4.33
N SER A 54 21.02 -4.10 -5.48
CA SER A 54 20.65 -3.07 -6.47
C SER A 54 19.54 -3.52 -7.41
N GLU A 55 19.41 -4.81 -7.67
CA GLU A 55 18.37 -5.35 -8.57
C GLU A 55 17.02 -5.53 -7.87
N GLU A 56 16.99 -5.83 -6.58
CA GLU A 56 15.73 -5.86 -5.81
C GLU A 56 15.12 -4.47 -5.65
N ASN A 57 15.92 -3.44 -5.43
CA ASN A 57 15.43 -2.05 -5.36
C ASN A 57 14.96 -1.51 -6.72
N SER A 58 15.57 -1.96 -7.82
CA SER A 58 15.14 -1.62 -9.19
C SER A 58 13.83 -2.32 -9.59
N GLN A 59 13.55 -3.51 -9.07
CA GLN A 59 12.28 -4.21 -9.31
C GLN A 59 11.11 -3.64 -8.50
N LEU A 60 11.36 -2.99 -7.37
CA LEU A 60 10.33 -2.32 -6.56
C LEU A 60 9.76 -1.09 -7.27
N SER A 61 10.57 -0.35 -8.03
CA SER A 61 10.11 0.81 -8.81
C SER A 61 9.33 0.45 -10.09
N SER A 62 9.48 -0.78 -10.60
CA SER A 62 8.83 -1.22 -11.84
C SER A 62 7.43 -1.82 -11.66
N GLN A 63 6.98 -2.03 -10.43
CA GLN A 63 5.65 -2.56 -10.10
C GLN A 63 4.58 -1.48 -9.82
N ALA A 64 4.85 -0.23 -10.14
CA ALA A 64 3.80 0.78 -10.23
C ALA A 64 2.79 0.33 -11.30
N LYS A 65 1.63 -0.12 -10.87
CA LYS A 65 0.57 -0.60 -11.74
C LYS A 65 0.14 0.54 -12.66
N GLN A 66 0.49 0.49 -13.94
CA GLN A 66 -0.04 1.43 -14.93
C GLN A 66 -1.52 1.13 -15.13
N VAL A 67 -2.37 1.90 -14.48
CA VAL A 67 -3.79 1.96 -14.79
C VAL A 67 -3.98 3.17 -15.70
N HIS A 68 -4.28 2.93 -16.99
CA HIS A 68 -4.54 3.97 -18.01
C HIS A 68 -3.42 5.03 -18.15
N GLY A 69 -2.14 4.63 -18.05
CA GLY A 69 -1.00 5.54 -18.24
C GLY A 69 -0.68 6.46 -17.06
N VAL A 70 -1.37 6.31 -15.94
CA VAL A 70 -1.07 7.02 -14.69
C VAL A 70 -0.40 6.03 -13.74
N ALA A 71 0.90 6.20 -13.48
CA ALA A 71 1.57 5.48 -12.41
C ALA A 71 1.12 6.10 -11.08
N VAL A 72 0.32 5.37 -10.32
CA VAL A 72 -0.02 5.74 -8.94
C VAL A 72 0.87 4.90 -8.05
N PRO A 73 1.75 5.50 -7.22
CA PRO A 73 2.46 4.73 -6.21
C PRO A 73 1.41 4.18 -5.25
N VAL A 74 1.23 2.89 -5.29
CA VAL A 74 0.28 2.22 -4.42
C VAL A 74 0.81 2.33 -2.99
N PRO A 75 0.02 2.74 -2.00
CA PRO A 75 0.35 2.63 -0.58
C PRO A 75 0.81 1.22 -0.15
N LYS A 76 0.65 0.22 -1.00
CA LYS A 76 1.19 -1.15 -0.83
C LYS A 76 2.67 -1.20 -0.41
N GLU A 77 3.50 -0.27 -0.85
CA GLU A 77 4.92 -0.27 -0.49
C GLU A 77 5.12 0.19 0.96
N ILE A 78 4.35 1.20 1.39
CA ILE A 78 4.34 1.60 2.80
C ILE A 78 3.78 0.46 3.64
N PHE A 79 2.70 -0.17 3.23
CA PHE A 79 2.08 -1.28 3.97
C PHE A 79 2.98 -2.52 4.04
N ARG A 80 3.79 -2.82 3.01
CA ARG A 80 4.83 -3.86 3.09
C ARG A 80 5.93 -3.50 4.09
N SER A 81 6.32 -2.24 4.16
CA SER A 81 7.26 -1.79 5.18
C SER A 81 6.68 -1.95 6.57
N LEU A 82 5.37 -1.75 6.73
CA LEU A 82 4.65 -1.96 7.98
C LEU A 82 4.56 -3.45 8.39
N ASP A 83 4.56 -4.38 7.44
CA ASP A 83 4.64 -5.84 7.74
C ASP A 83 5.88 -6.23 8.55
N GLN A 84 6.95 -5.45 8.50
CA GLN A 84 8.17 -5.67 9.32
C GLN A 84 7.95 -5.29 10.79
N PHE A 85 6.88 -4.59 11.10
CA PHE A 85 6.51 -4.13 12.45
C PHE A 85 5.35 -4.92 13.06
N ARG A 86 5.15 -6.19 12.67
CA ARG A 86 4.03 -7.01 13.17
C ARG A 86 3.94 -7.08 14.69
N ASP A 87 5.09 -7.10 15.38
CA ASP A 87 5.17 -7.15 16.83
C ASP A 87 5.19 -5.76 17.49
N ALA A 88 5.01 -4.69 16.70
CA ALA A 88 5.03 -3.33 17.21
C ALA A 88 3.71 -2.97 17.92
N ASN A 89 3.77 -1.99 18.81
CA ASN A 89 2.58 -1.49 19.48
C ASN A 89 1.77 -0.54 18.58
N TRP A 90 1.01 -1.14 17.63
CA TRP A 90 0.15 -0.41 16.72
C TRP A 90 -0.93 0.42 17.42
N SER A 91 -1.39 -0.06 18.59
CA SER A 91 -2.37 0.70 19.38
C SER A 91 -1.85 2.05 19.85
N ALA A 92 -0.54 2.21 20.03
CA ALA A 92 0.07 3.47 20.45
C ALA A 92 0.17 4.51 19.32
N VAL A 93 0.03 4.10 18.06
CA VAL A 93 0.12 5.02 16.89
C VAL A 93 -1.22 5.28 16.24
N LYS A 94 -2.32 4.66 16.73
CA LYS A 94 -3.69 4.96 16.30
C LYS A 94 -4.08 6.41 16.61
N ARG A 95 -4.94 6.95 15.77
CA ARG A 95 -5.63 8.22 15.95
C ARG A 95 -7.16 8.02 15.92
N PRO A 96 -7.78 7.57 17.01
CA PRO A 96 -9.22 7.25 17.02
C PRO A 96 -10.13 8.44 16.66
N GLU A 97 -9.62 9.68 16.80
CA GLU A 97 -10.33 10.88 16.39
C GLU A 97 -10.53 10.97 14.87
N VAL A 98 -9.64 10.36 14.07
CA VAL A 98 -9.71 10.37 12.59
C VAL A 98 -11.04 9.82 12.08
N ALA A 99 -11.59 8.80 12.71
CA ALA A 99 -12.88 8.23 12.34
C ALA A 99 -14.06 9.25 12.45
N ARG A 100 -13.88 10.33 13.20
CA ARG A 100 -14.88 11.39 13.39
C ARG A 100 -14.60 12.65 12.60
N TRP A 101 -13.44 12.73 11.94
CA TRP A 101 -13.09 13.89 11.16
C TRP A 101 -14.01 14.09 9.97
N LYS A 102 -14.30 15.34 9.68
CA LYS A 102 -15.09 15.76 8.53
C LYS A 102 -14.31 16.77 7.74
N SER A 103 -14.42 16.73 6.42
CA SER A 103 -13.90 17.81 5.61
C SER A 103 -14.82 19.03 5.74
N HIS A 104 -14.22 20.18 5.86
CA HIS A 104 -14.87 21.49 5.84
C HIS A 104 -14.55 22.28 4.56
N GLY A 105 -13.75 21.69 3.68
CA GLY A 105 -13.28 22.27 2.43
C GLY A 105 -13.92 21.66 1.20
N ASP A 106 -13.19 21.80 0.12
CA ASP A 106 -13.58 21.34 -1.22
C ASP A 106 -13.21 19.86 -1.47
N GLN A 107 -13.42 19.40 -2.70
CA GLN A 107 -13.12 18.01 -3.10
C GLN A 107 -11.65 17.63 -2.93
N ALA A 108 -10.72 18.59 -3.05
CA ALA A 108 -9.30 18.31 -2.83
C ALA A 108 -9.03 17.96 -1.35
N GLN A 109 -9.65 18.68 -0.43
CA GLN A 109 -9.56 18.37 0.99
C GLN A 109 -10.27 17.06 1.34
N ILE A 110 -11.47 16.81 0.77
CA ILE A 110 -12.19 15.54 0.96
C ILE A 110 -11.33 14.36 0.48
N ALA A 111 -10.70 14.48 -0.68
CA ALA A 111 -9.84 13.44 -1.24
C ALA A 111 -8.61 13.18 -0.34
N THR A 112 -7.95 14.23 0.14
CA THR A 112 -6.82 14.10 1.07
C THR A 112 -7.25 13.40 2.37
N LEU A 113 -8.37 13.82 2.96
CA LEU A 113 -8.92 13.20 4.16
C LEU A 113 -9.30 11.73 3.95
N LEU A 114 -9.86 11.39 2.79
CA LEU A 114 -10.17 9.99 2.45
C LEU A 114 -8.91 9.12 2.50
N GLY A 115 -7.79 9.60 1.96
CA GLY A 115 -6.51 8.90 2.05
C GLY A 115 -6.03 8.71 3.49
N VAL A 116 -6.13 9.76 4.30
CA VAL A 116 -5.79 9.71 5.75
C VAL A 116 -6.64 8.65 6.47
N VAL A 117 -7.96 8.62 6.23
CA VAL A 117 -8.87 7.66 6.85
C VAL A 117 -8.58 6.23 6.41
N ILE A 118 -8.23 6.02 5.14
CA ILE A 118 -7.85 4.70 4.63
C ILE A 118 -6.56 4.21 5.33
N ALA A 119 -5.55 5.05 5.47
CA ALA A 119 -4.31 4.70 6.14
C ALA A 119 -4.52 4.44 7.65
N GLU A 120 -5.38 5.22 8.31
CA GLU A 120 -5.77 4.95 9.70
C GLU A 120 -6.48 3.61 9.87
N GLY A 121 -7.34 3.24 8.90
CA GLY A 121 -8.01 1.94 8.91
C GLY A 121 -7.03 0.77 8.80
N PHE A 122 -5.95 0.92 8.04
CA PHE A 122 -4.89 -0.06 8.01
C PHE A 122 -4.21 -0.18 9.38
N ILE A 123 -3.88 0.95 10.03
CA ILE A 123 -3.30 0.97 11.38
C ILE A 123 -4.24 0.31 12.40
N ALA A 124 -5.54 0.55 12.29
CA ALA A 124 -6.54 -0.09 13.15
C ALA A 124 -6.62 -1.61 12.95
N MET A 125 -6.40 -2.10 11.72
CA MET A 125 -6.32 -3.54 11.43
C MET A 125 -5.05 -4.17 11.98
N GLU A 126 -3.91 -3.51 11.87
CA GLU A 126 -2.67 -3.98 12.51
C GLU A 126 -2.80 -4.02 14.04
N ALA A 127 -3.60 -3.12 14.61
CA ALA A 127 -3.95 -3.11 16.03
C ALA A 127 -5.07 -4.10 16.40
N GLU A 128 -5.64 -4.83 15.43
CA GLU A 128 -6.76 -5.76 15.60
C GLU A 128 -7.99 -5.12 16.29
N ASP A 129 -8.25 -3.84 15.99
CA ASP A 129 -9.35 -3.07 16.58
C ASP A 129 -10.58 -3.07 15.67
N SER A 130 -11.45 -4.09 15.83
CA SER A 130 -12.66 -4.24 15.00
C SER A 130 -13.63 -3.07 15.13
N THR A 131 -13.69 -2.44 16.29
CA THR A 131 -14.57 -1.28 16.53
C THR A 131 -14.09 -0.09 15.70
N GLU A 132 -12.80 0.20 15.74
CA GLU A 132 -12.22 1.31 15.00
C GLU A 132 -12.24 1.05 13.48
N VAL A 133 -11.97 -0.18 13.03
CA VAL A 133 -12.10 -0.57 11.61
C VAL A 133 -13.51 -0.28 11.07
N LYS A 134 -14.57 -0.60 11.85
CA LYS A 134 -15.97 -0.30 11.47
C LYS A 134 -16.25 1.20 11.41
N ASN A 135 -15.72 1.96 12.37
CA ASN A 135 -15.88 3.41 12.40
C ASN A 135 -15.24 4.05 11.17
N LEU A 136 -14.00 3.66 10.87
CA LEU A 136 -13.24 4.14 9.72
C LEU A 136 -13.88 3.70 8.40
N GLY A 137 -14.40 2.47 8.30
CA GLY A 137 -15.14 2.02 7.12
C GLY A 137 -16.36 2.89 6.81
N ARG A 138 -17.12 3.32 7.84
CA ARG A 138 -18.23 4.27 7.65
C ARG A 138 -17.74 5.64 7.18
N SER A 139 -16.62 6.10 7.71
CA SER A 139 -16.01 7.37 7.28
C SER A 139 -15.50 7.31 5.84
N VAL A 140 -14.89 6.21 5.42
CA VAL A 140 -14.52 5.96 4.01
C VAL A 140 -15.74 6.09 3.10
N LEU A 141 -16.84 5.42 3.43
CA LEU A 141 -18.07 5.50 2.62
C LEU A 141 -18.65 6.92 2.57
N ALA A 142 -18.65 7.64 3.67
CA ALA A 142 -19.17 9.01 3.73
C ALA A 142 -18.32 9.97 2.86
N LEU A 143 -16.97 9.85 2.91
CA LEU A 143 -16.06 10.65 2.12
C LEU A 143 -16.10 10.26 0.63
N ALA A 144 -16.16 8.96 0.32
CA ALA A 144 -16.31 8.46 -1.04
C ALA A 144 -17.62 8.95 -1.70
N ARG A 145 -18.72 9.04 -0.92
CA ARG A 145 -19.98 9.66 -1.38
C ARG A 145 -19.77 11.14 -1.73
N GLY A 146 -19.03 11.89 -0.92
CA GLY A 146 -18.68 13.30 -1.20
C GLY A 146 -17.90 13.48 -2.50
N LEU A 147 -17.21 12.43 -2.97
CA LEU A 147 -16.45 12.41 -4.22
C LEU A 147 -17.19 11.71 -5.38
N GLY A 148 -18.40 11.18 -5.14
CA GLY A 148 -19.18 10.46 -6.16
C GLY A 148 -18.71 9.04 -6.47
N VAL A 149 -17.88 8.42 -5.61
CA VAL A 149 -17.29 7.09 -5.82
C VAL A 149 -17.68 6.06 -4.75
N GLU A 150 -18.79 6.31 -4.03
CA GLU A 150 -19.24 5.44 -2.91
C GLU A 150 -19.42 3.98 -3.34
N GLU A 151 -19.99 3.74 -4.52
CA GLU A 151 -20.29 2.39 -5.01
C GLU A 151 -19.02 1.52 -5.14
N HIS A 152 -17.89 2.13 -5.47
CA HIS A 152 -16.60 1.45 -5.58
C HIS A 152 -16.08 0.92 -4.24
N ALA A 153 -16.41 1.58 -3.13
CA ALA A 153 -15.99 1.16 -1.79
C ALA A 153 -17.02 0.25 -1.08
N LEU A 154 -18.30 0.32 -1.47
CA LEU A 154 -19.41 -0.26 -0.69
C LEU A 154 -19.31 -1.77 -0.51
N ARG A 155 -18.96 -2.50 -1.57
CA ARG A 155 -18.85 -3.96 -1.53
C ARG A 155 -17.76 -4.42 -0.56
N ARG A 156 -16.56 -3.81 -0.66
CA ARG A 156 -15.42 -4.15 0.20
C ARG A 156 -15.66 -3.76 1.64
N SER A 157 -16.27 -2.61 1.89
CA SER A 157 -16.58 -2.17 3.26
C SER A 157 -17.45 -3.16 4.01
N ARG A 158 -18.41 -3.83 3.35
CA ARG A 158 -19.22 -4.89 3.96
C ARG A 158 -18.39 -6.12 4.30
N SER A 159 -17.57 -6.60 3.33
CA SER A 159 -16.67 -7.74 3.54
C SER A 159 -15.70 -7.50 4.69
N ILE A 160 -15.09 -6.32 4.74
CA ILE A 160 -14.14 -5.92 5.79
C ILE A 160 -14.80 -5.98 7.18
N ILE A 161 -16.01 -5.43 7.32
CA ILE A 161 -16.74 -5.44 8.58
C ILE A 161 -17.00 -6.88 9.05
N GLU A 162 -17.48 -7.74 8.14
CA GLU A 162 -17.76 -9.15 8.46
C GLU A 162 -16.49 -9.92 8.86
N LEU A 163 -15.38 -9.69 8.16
CA LEU A 163 -14.12 -10.34 8.46
C LEU A 163 -13.52 -9.85 9.80
N ALA A 164 -13.60 -8.54 10.06
CA ALA A 164 -13.15 -7.98 11.33
C ALA A 164 -13.98 -8.49 12.53
N ASP A 165 -15.29 -8.69 12.35
CA ASP A 165 -16.16 -9.27 13.37
C ASP A 165 -15.84 -10.73 13.70
N LYS A 166 -15.26 -11.46 12.71
CA LYS A 166 -14.82 -12.84 12.88
C LYS A 166 -13.36 -12.95 13.31
N ASN A 167 -12.66 -11.82 13.51
CA ASN A 167 -11.21 -11.74 13.76
C ASN A 167 -10.36 -12.37 12.62
N GLU A 168 -10.88 -12.36 11.40
CA GLU A 168 -10.17 -12.84 10.20
C GLU A 168 -9.25 -11.74 9.63
N TRP A 169 -8.32 -11.24 10.44
CA TRP A 169 -7.51 -10.05 10.17
C TRP A 169 -6.73 -10.09 8.88
N LYS A 170 -6.16 -11.25 8.54
CA LYS A 170 -5.42 -11.41 7.27
C LYS A 170 -6.32 -11.19 6.05
N ALA A 171 -7.52 -11.73 6.07
CA ALA A 171 -8.50 -11.57 4.99
C ALA A 171 -9.05 -10.13 4.96
N ALA A 172 -9.35 -9.56 6.13
CA ALA A 172 -9.80 -8.16 6.27
C ALA A 172 -8.77 -7.19 5.68
N ARG A 173 -7.47 -7.41 5.95
CA ARG A 173 -6.38 -6.62 5.39
C ARG A 173 -6.31 -6.71 3.86
N GLN A 174 -6.46 -7.89 3.29
CA GLN A 174 -6.48 -8.09 1.83
C GLN A 174 -7.65 -7.32 1.16
N GLU A 175 -8.83 -7.34 1.79
CA GLU A 175 -9.98 -6.56 1.32
C GLU A 175 -9.72 -5.05 1.45
N TRP A 176 -9.11 -4.61 2.54
CA TRP A 176 -8.78 -3.20 2.75
C TRP A 176 -7.78 -2.68 1.73
N ASP A 177 -6.75 -3.45 1.39
CA ASP A 177 -5.79 -3.11 0.33
C ASP A 177 -6.48 -2.83 -1.02
N GLY A 178 -7.60 -3.51 -1.27
CA GLY A 178 -8.40 -3.29 -2.47
C GLY A 178 -9.25 -2.02 -2.47
N VAL A 179 -9.58 -1.46 -1.30
CA VAL A 179 -10.43 -0.25 -1.19
C VAL A 179 -9.84 0.93 -1.94
N LEU A 180 -8.55 1.20 -1.72
CA LEU A 180 -7.87 2.31 -2.37
C LEU A 180 -7.87 2.15 -3.90
N SER A 181 -7.53 0.96 -4.39
CA SER A 181 -7.49 0.68 -5.83
C SER A 181 -8.86 0.83 -6.50
N ASP A 182 -9.92 0.38 -5.82
CA ASP A 182 -11.28 0.50 -6.34
C ASP A 182 -11.73 1.98 -6.37
N LEU A 183 -11.42 2.76 -5.33
CA LEU A 183 -11.72 4.18 -5.27
C LEU A 183 -10.95 4.99 -6.32
N GLU A 184 -9.67 4.70 -6.50
CA GLU A 184 -8.83 5.33 -7.54
C GLU A 184 -9.39 5.06 -8.94
N SER A 185 -9.78 3.81 -9.21
CA SER A 185 -10.41 3.42 -10.47
C SER A 185 -11.71 4.20 -10.71
N GLY A 186 -12.58 4.31 -9.70
CA GLY A 186 -13.80 5.09 -9.79
C GLY A 186 -13.55 6.57 -10.05
N MET A 187 -12.54 7.17 -9.42
CA MET A 187 -12.17 8.57 -9.66
C MET A 187 -11.63 8.79 -11.07
N ILE A 188 -10.88 7.83 -11.62
CA ILE A 188 -10.37 7.88 -12.99
C ILE A 188 -11.54 7.80 -13.99
N GLU A 189 -12.52 6.90 -13.77
CA GLU A 189 -13.73 6.79 -14.57
C GLU A 189 -14.53 8.11 -14.59
N LEU A 190 -14.59 8.80 -13.45
CA LEU A 190 -15.23 10.13 -13.33
C LEU A 190 -14.34 11.28 -13.84
N LYS A 191 -13.21 10.99 -14.50
CA LYS A 191 -12.21 11.97 -14.96
C LYS A 191 -11.66 12.87 -13.86
N SER A 192 -11.62 12.36 -12.64
CA SER A 192 -11.13 13.03 -11.43
C SER A 192 -9.76 12.51 -10.98
N ALA A 193 -8.89 12.16 -11.93
CA ALA A 193 -7.54 11.64 -11.65
C ALA A 193 -6.71 12.53 -10.68
N PRO A 194 -6.79 13.86 -10.66
CA PRO A 194 -6.10 14.66 -9.64
C PRO A 194 -6.58 14.35 -8.22
N LEU A 195 -7.87 14.07 -8.02
CA LEU A 195 -8.40 13.70 -6.70
C LEU A 195 -7.87 12.34 -6.23
N ALA A 196 -7.75 11.36 -7.15
CA ALA A 196 -7.13 10.06 -6.84
C ALA A 196 -5.70 10.24 -6.31
N LYS A 197 -4.91 11.13 -6.91
CA LYS A 197 -3.56 11.46 -6.45
C LYS A 197 -3.55 12.08 -5.05
N LEU A 198 -4.52 12.92 -4.72
CA LEU A 198 -4.65 13.50 -3.37
C LEU A 198 -5.04 12.47 -2.32
N VAL A 199 -5.85 11.46 -2.68
CA VAL A 199 -6.08 10.29 -1.80
C VAL A 199 -4.77 9.57 -1.51
N SER A 200 -3.96 9.29 -2.53
CA SER A 200 -2.66 8.63 -2.37
C SER A 200 -1.71 9.46 -1.48
N VAL A 201 -1.66 10.79 -1.67
CA VAL A 201 -0.84 11.70 -0.83
C VAL A 201 -1.30 11.68 0.63
N GLY A 202 -2.60 11.77 0.89
CA GLY A 202 -3.17 11.71 2.24
C GLY A 202 -2.85 10.38 2.93
N GLY A 203 -2.98 9.27 2.21
CA GLY A 203 -2.63 7.94 2.70
C GLY A 203 -1.15 7.80 3.01
N TRP A 204 -0.29 8.27 2.13
CA TRP A 204 1.16 8.29 2.34
C TRP A 204 1.56 9.12 3.57
N LEU A 205 1.00 10.31 3.74
CA LEU A 205 1.29 11.17 4.91
C LEU A 205 0.93 10.48 6.23
N ARG A 206 -0.27 9.91 6.33
CA ARG A 206 -0.70 9.23 7.56
C ARG A 206 0.08 7.92 7.78
N GLY A 207 0.39 7.19 6.72
CA GLY A 207 1.23 5.99 6.77
C GLY A 207 2.65 6.32 7.26
N THR A 208 3.26 7.38 6.71
CA THR A 208 4.60 7.86 7.11
C THR A 208 4.61 8.37 8.55
N GLU A 209 3.56 9.06 9.00
CA GLU A 209 3.41 9.46 10.40
C GLU A 209 3.39 8.24 11.34
N GLY A 210 2.58 7.22 11.00
CA GLY A 210 2.51 5.98 11.78
C GLY A 210 3.83 5.22 11.81
N LEU A 211 4.44 5.02 10.63
CA LEU A 211 5.72 4.33 10.52
C LEU A 211 6.84 5.07 11.28
N SER A 212 6.95 6.37 11.11
CA SER A 212 7.96 7.15 11.83
C SER A 212 7.75 7.13 13.35
N ALA A 213 6.50 7.12 13.82
CA ALA A 213 6.20 6.95 15.24
C ALA A 213 6.65 5.56 15.77
N LEU A 214 6.43 4.49 15.00
CA LEU A 214 6.90 3.14 15.36
C LEU A 214 8.43 3.06 15.39
N VAL A 215 9.10 3.62 14.37
CA VAL A 215 10.57 3.68 14.33
C VAL A 215 11.13 4.43 15.52
N LEU A 216 10.51 5.54 15.93
CA LEU A 216 10.94 6.33 17.09
C LEU A 216 10.73 5.62 18.43
N GLN A 217 9.78 4.67 18.53
CA GLN A 217 9.62 3.85 19.74
C GLN A 217 10.83 2.93 19.97
N LYS A 218 11.41 2.40 18.89
CA LYS A 218 12.59 1.55 18.93
C LYS A 218 13.46 1.83 17.71
N TYR A 219 14.19 2.94 17.77
CA TYR A 219 15.03 3.37 16.66
C TYR A 219 16.10 2.32 16.33
N SER A 220 16.26 2.04 15.04
CA SER A 220 17.43 1.39 14.46
C SER A 220 17.69 1.96 13.06
N PRO A 221 18.95 1.91 12.57
CA PRO A 221 19.26 2.34 11.21
C PRO A 221 18.43 1.62 10.15
N GLU A 222 18.26 0.30 10.28
CA GLU A 222 17.50 -0.52 9.33
C GLU A 222 16.03 -0.08 9.26
N HIS A 223 15.41 0.19 10.41
CA HIS A 223 14.03 0.66 10.46
C HIS A 223 13.90 2.08 9.92
N SER A 224 14.90 2.96 10.15
CA SER A 224 14.88 4.32 9.66
C SER A 224 15.03 4.41 8.13
N ASP A 225 15.70 3.45 7.51
CA ASP A 225 15.84 3.38 6.06
C ASP A 225 14.49 3.16 5.35
N LEU A 226 13.51 2.54 6.02
CA LEU A 226 12.14 2.38 5.50
C LEU A 226 11.39 3.71 5.33
N ILE A 227 11.80 4.76 6.05
CA ILE A 227 11.24 6.11 5.92
C ILE A 227 11.93 6.87 4.78
N ARG A 228 13.17 6.48 4.45
CA ARG A 228 13.97 7.11 3.41
C ARG A 228 13.51 6.63 2.03
N GLN A 229 12.56 7.33 1.43
CA GLN A 229 11.96 7.00 0.13
C GLN A 229 12.06 8.22 -0.81
N PRO A 230 13.28 8.67 -1.19
CA PRO A 230 13.46 9.92 -1.94
C PRO A 230 12.74 9.89 -3.30
N GLU A 231 12.75 8.76 -4.01
CA GLU A 231 12.10 8.60 -5.31
C GLU A 231 10.57 8.73 -5.20
N LEU A 232 9.98 8.17 -4.13
CA LEU A 232 8.54 8.28 -3.88
C LEU A 232 8.17 9.72 -3.51
N VAL A 233 8.95 10.38 -2.67
CA VAL A 233 8.70 11.78 -2.27
C VAL A 233 8.80 12.71 -3.48
N ASP A 234 9.84 12.56 -4.31
CA ASP A 234 10.00 13.27 -5.59
C ASP A 234 8.81 13.03 -6.53
N TYR A 235 8.37 11.78 -6.64
CA TYR A 235 7.20 11.45 -7.43
C TYR A 235 5.94 12.16 -6.93
N LEU A 236 5.66 12.14 -5.62
CA LEU A 236 4.48 12.79 -5.03
C LEU A 236 4.51 14.30 -5.25
N GLU A 237 5.67 14.93 -5.09
CA GLU A 237 5.84 16.36 -5.37
C GLU A 237 5.55 16.69 -6.84
N LYS A 238 6.12 15.92 -7.78
CA LYS A 238 5.86 16.06 -9.22
C LYS A 238 4.38 15.87 -9.58
N GLN A 239 3.69 14.92 -8.92
CA GLN A 239 2.26 14.72 -9.16
C GLN A 239 1.42 15.94 -8.71
N LEU A 240 1.75 16.56 -7.58
CA LEU A 240 1.08 17.78 -7.12
C LEU A 240 1.37 18.96 -8.05
N LEU A 241 2.62 19.14 -8.48
CA LEU A 241 3.03 20.19 -9.41
C LEU A 241 2.44 20.03 -10.82
N ALA A 242 2.10 18.81 -11.23
CA ALA A 242 1.49 18.53 -12.52
C ALA A 242 -0.05 18.70 -12.54
N MET A 243 -0.68 19.04 -11.42
CA MET A 243 -2.11 19.34 -11.36
C MET A 243 -2.41 20.67 -12.06
N ASN A 244 -3.66 20.86 -12.47
CA ASN A 244 -4.08 22.15 -13.03
C ASN A 244 -4.00 23.27 -11.96
N SER A 245 -3.91 24.51 -12.40
CA SER A 245 -3.75 25.69 -11.53
C SER A 245 -4.84 25.82 -10.48
N ASP A 246 -6.08 25.44 -10.83
CA ASP A 246 -7.23 25.58 -9.92
C ASP A 246 -7.13 24.61 -8.74
N ILE A 247 -6.59 23.41 -8.95
CA ILE A 247 -6.35 22.44 -7.89
C ILE A 247 -5.09 22.80 -7.11
N GLN A 248 -4.01 23.23 -7.79
CA GLN A 248 -2.79 23.67 -7.11
C GLN A 248 -3.04 24.85 -6.16
N ALA A 249 -3.95 25.76 -6.52
CA ALA A 249 -4.30 26.92 -5.70
C ALA A 249 -5.17 26.57 -4.47
N ARG A 250 -5.62 25.32 -4.33
CA ARG A 250 -6.42 24.93 -3.16
C ARG A 250 -5.56 24.95 -1.89
N PRO A 251 -6.06 25.52 -0.78
CA PRO A 251 -5.27 25.68 0.44
C PRO A 251 -4.61 24.40 0.93
N ILE A 252 -5.36 23.27 0.86
CA ILE A 252 -4.80 21.97 1.25
C ILE A 252 -3.62 21.57 0.35
N VAL A 253 -3.71 21.77 -0.97
CA VAL A 253 -2.66 21.38 -1.92
C VAL A 253 -1.40 22.21 -1.72
N VAL A 254 -1.55 23.51 -1.46
CA VAL A 254 -0.43 24.40 -1.13
C VAL A 254 0.30 23.91 0.13
N LYS A 255 -0.44 23.53 1.18
CA LYS A 255 0.15 22.99 2.42
C LYS A 255 0.84 21.65 2.22
N LEU A 256 0.21 20.75 1.42
CA LEU A 256 0.81 19.46 1.09
C LEU A 256 2.10 19.63 0.31
N LEU A 257 2.13 20.52 -0.67
CA LEU A 257 3.32 20.78 -1.48
C LEU A 257 4.48 21.32 -0.63
N ASP A 258 4.21 22.29 0.25
CA ASP A 258 5.21 22.81 1.20
C ASP A 258 5.76 21.69 2.08
N GLY A 259 4.88 20.89 2.67
CA GLY A 259 5.31 19.83 3.58
C GLY A 259 6.09 18.71 2.88
N ILE A 260 5.66 18.28 1.68
CA ILE A 260 6.36 17.28 0.89
C ILE A 260 7.74 17.80 0.48
N HIS A 261 7.84 19.06 0.06
CA HIS A 261 9.12 19.70 -0.24
C HIS A 261 10.08 19.67 0.96
N ARG A 262 9.59 19.99 2.16
CA ARG A 262 10.36 19.93 3.41
C ARG A 262 10.81 18.49 3.73
N ILE A 263 9.93 17.49 3.56
CA ILE A 263 10.29 16.08 3.77
C ILE A 263 11.34 15.65 2.75
N ARG A 264 11.17 16.02 1.48
CA ARG A 264 12.13 15.72 0.41
C ARG A 264 13.52 16.20 0.75
N ALA A 265 13.66 17.46 1.17
CA ALA A 265 14.95 18.03 1.56
C ALA A 265 15.63 17.23 2.70
N LEU A 266 14.85 16.70 3.66
CA LEU A 266 15.34 15.88 4.76
C LEU A 266 15.82 14.49 4.28
N VAL A 267 15.05 13.81 3.42
CA VAL A 267 15.39 12.44 2.98
C VAL A 267 16.48 12.41 1.91
N GLU A 268 16.62 13.48 1.11
CA GLU A 268 17.67 13.62 0.10
C GLU A 268 19.02 14.07 0.71
N SER A 269 19.01 14.73 1.87
CA SER A 269 20.24 15.17 2.53
C SER A 269 21.10 14.03 3.07
N GLU A 270 20.54 12.84 3.19
CA GLU A 270 21.17 11.67 3.79
C GLU A 270 21.54 10.62 2.73
N ASN A 271 22.75 10.10 2.79
CA ASN A 271 23.24 9.06 1.86
C ASN A 271 23.10 7.62 2.41
N GLY A 272 22.28 7.44 3.46
CA GLY A 272 22.08 6.17 4.15
C GLY A 272 20.86 6.24 5.06
N PRO A 273 20.73 5.32 6.03
CA PRO A 273 19.65 5.34 7.00
C PRO A 273 19.49 6.72 7.64
N LEU A 274 18.24 7.16 7.83
CA LEU A 274 17.97 8.48 8.40
C LEU A 274 18.41 8.52 9.88
N PRO A 275 19.15 9.54 10.33
CA PRO A 275 19.38 9.77 11.75
C PRO A 275 18.06 9.91 12.52
N GLU A 276 18.04 9.50 13.80
CA GLU A 276 16.82 9.59 14.63
C GLU A 276 16.22 11.00 14.65
N GLU A 277 17.05 12.02 14.67
CA GLU A 277 16.62 13.42 14.62
C GLU A 277 15.92 13.76 13.29
N THR A 278 16.40 13.23 12.18
CA THR A 278 15.77 13.41 10.86
C THR A 278 14.42 12.68 10.81
N VAL A 279 14.33 11.45 11.34
CA VAL A 279 13.06 10.73 11.50
C VAL A 279 12.07 11.54 12.33
N ARG A 280 12.52 12.16 13.44
CA ARG A 280 11.70 13.01 14.30
C ARG A 280 11.17 14.24 13.56
N LYS A 281 11.98 14.85 12.69
CA LYS A 281 11.55 15.99 11.85
C LYS A 281 10.51 15.57 10.82
N VAL A 282 10.73 14.44 10.12
CA VAL A 282 9.76 13.89 9.17
C VAL A 282 8.44 13.58 9.87
N HIS A 283 8.48 12.91 11.04
CA HIS A 283 7.31 12.66 11.87
C HIS A 283 6.57 13.96 12.24
N GLY A 284 7.31 14.97 12.65
CA GLY A 284 6.76 16.28 13.02
C GLY A 284 6.00 16.96 11.87
N ILE A 285 6.56 16.92 10.65
CA ILE A 285 5.91 17.47 9.46
C ILE A 285 4.62 16.69 9.13
N CYS A 286 4.67 15.36 9.14
CA CYS A 286 3.46 14.55 8.89
C CYS A 286 2.39 14.82 9.96
N LYS A 287 2.78 14.90 11.23
CA LYS A 287 1.89 15.22 12.36
C LYS A 287 1.25 16.60 12.25
N GLU A 288 1.93 17.57 11.64
CA GLU A 288 1.40 18.90 11.32
C GLU A 288 0.37 18.84 10.18
N LEU A 289 0.69 18.11 9.11
CA LEU A 289 -0.09 18.11 7.87
C LEU A 289 -1.36 17.26 7.94
N VAL A 290 -1.30 16.10 8.58
CA VAL A 290 -2.42 15.14 8.62
C VAL A 290 -3.72 15.78 9.14
N PRO A 291 -3.74 16.56 10.23
CA PRO A 291 -4.97 17.21 10.71
C PRO A 291 -5.50 18.29 9.76
N MET A 292 -4.67 18.89 8.89
CA MET A 292 -5.11 19.91 7.95
C MET A 292 -6.15 19.36 6.95
N SER A 293 -6.18 18.06 6.72
CA SER A 293 -7.19 17.40 5.88
C SER A 293 -8.63 17.55 6.43
N SER A 294 -8.79 17.86 7.73
CA SER A 294 -10.09 18.02 8.38
C SER A 294 -10.33 19.42 8.95
N GLN A 295 -9.34 20.28 8.98
CA GLN A 295 -9.46 21.62 9.51
C GLN A 295 -9.96 22.61 8.44
N ARG A 296 -10.62 23.70 8.88
CA ARG A 296 -10.92 24.80 7.97
C ARG A 296 -9.59 25.51 7.64
N LEU A 297 -9.29 25.58 6.36
CA LEU A 297 -8.12 26.26 5.83
C LEU A 297 -8.61 27.55 5.14
N ASP A 298 -8.20 28.69 5.67
CA ASP A 298 -8.51 30.01 5.12
C ASP A 298 -7.52 30.37 4.01
#